data_99664a5d9f9e22a3ac08af2ab9254c1d
#
_entry.id   99664a5d9f9e22a3ac08af2ab9254c1d
#
_cell.length_a   1.000
_cell.length_b   1.000
_cell.length_c   1.000
_cell.angle_alpha   90.00
_cell.angle_beta   90.00
_cell.angle_gamma   90.00
#
_symmetry.space_group_name_H-M   'P 1'
#
loop_
_entity.id
_entity.type
_entity.pdbx_description
1 polymer ?
#
loop_
_entity_poly.entity_id
_entity_poly.type
_entity_poly.pdbx_seq_one_letter_code
_entity_poly.pdbx_strand_id
1 'polypeptide(L)'
;MRAAAGQGIICLPREPGHRMIDWNSIDTVLLDMDGTLLDLHFDNYFWMQHIPEVYASTHGLSPEESSERLHTAFSIDQGSLEWYSLDYWSERLQLDIPAIKRELRHMVNVRPHAVEFLSRLHASHRDVVMVTNAHRKTLDIKMDYIDITGWFDRVVVSHELNAPKEAQAFWHSLQQLHPFAPEKTLLIDDTERVLESAREYGIAHLLTLLQPDSQRQKRIDTLFPGIHHFDEIMPEEQP
;
A
#
# COMPACT_ATOMS: atom_id res chain seq x y z
N MET A 1 44.30 11.56 -4.66
CA MET A 1 42.98 11.88 -5.16
C MET A 1 42.60 10.87 -6.23
N ARG A 2 41.78 9.93 -5.91
CA ARG A 2 41.14 9.01 -6.92
C ARG A 2 39.65 9.14 -6.70
N ALA A 3 38.96 9.60 -7.75
CA ALA A 3 37.50 9.70 -7.79
C ALA A 3 36.89 8.30 -7.85
N ALA A 4 35.95 8.01 -6.97
CA ALA A 4 35.12 6.81 -7.06
C ALA A 4 34.03 7.06 -8.13
N ALA A 5 34.07 6.27 -9.18
CA ALA A 5 33.04 6.25 -10.21
C ALA A 5 31.78 5.60 -9.63
N GLY A 6 30.69 6.35 -9.59
CA GLY A 6 29.35 5.83 -9.31
C GLY A 6 28.94 4.84 -10.43
N GLN A 7 28.69 3.60 -10.07
CA GLN A 7 28.05 2.62 -10.96
C GLN A 7 26.58 2.97 -11.07
N GLY A 8 26.22 3.67 -12.14
CA GLY A 8 24.82 3.84 -12.56
C GLY A 8 24.24 2.47 -12.88
N ILE A 9 23.11 2.13 -12.29
CA ILE A 9 22.33 0.94 -12.64
C ILE A 9 21.80 1.17 -14.06
N ILE A 10 22.42 0.50 -15.03
CA ILE A 10 21.94 0.49 -16.42
C ILE A 10 20.72 -0.40 -16.44
N CYS A 11 19.54 0.21 -16.61
CA CYS A 11 18.32 -0.51 -16.93
C CYS A 11 18.51 -1.12 -18.34
N LEU A 12 18.84 -2.40 -18.43
CA LEU A 12 18.94 -3.11 -19.71
C LEU A 12 17.54 -3.20 -20.34
N PRO A 13 17.40 -3.01 -21.67
CA PRO A 13 16.13 -3.20 -22.36
C PRO A 13 15.69 -4.66 -22.22
N ARG A 14 14.42 -4.86 -21.84
CA ARG A 14 13.80 -6.20 -21.68
C ARG A 14 13.84 -6.97 -22.99
N GLU A 15 14.36 -8.20 -22.97
CA GLU A 15 14.19 -9.14 -24.07
C GLU A 15 12.71 -9.54 -24.18
N PRO A 16 12.14 -9.63 -25.41
CA PRO A 16 10.76 -10.08 -25.57
C PRO A 16 10.65 -11.56 -25.16
N GLY A 17 9.90 -11.80 -24.07
CA GLY A 17 9.66 -13.14 -23.52
C GLY A 17 10.04 -13.34 -22.05
N HIS A 18 10.71 -12.38 -21.41
CA HIS A 18 11.03 -12.51 -19.98
C HIS A 18 9.81 -12.08 -19.15
N ARG A 19 9.15 -13.02 -18.50
CA ARG A 19 8.08 -12.72 -17.52
C ARG A 19 8.67 -11.93 -16.37
N MET A 20 7.96 -10.93 -15.89
CA MET A 20 8.39 -10.10 -14.76
C MET A 20 8.52 -10.93 -13.48
N ILE A 21 7.68 -11.95 -13.31
CA ILE A 21 7.65 -12.86 -12.16
C ILE A 21 7.75 -14.31 -12.65
N ASP A 22 8.71 -15.04 -12.09
CA ASP A 22 8.72 -16.51 -12.16
C ASP A 22 7.87 -17.07 -11.01
N TRP A 23 6.63 -17.38 -11.32
CA TRP A 23 5.67 -17.88 -10.32
C TRP A 23 6.06 -19.22 -9.70
N ASN A 24 6.98 -20.00 -10.32
CA ASN A 24 7.48 -21.24 -9.73
C ASN A 24 8.42 -20.99 -8.56
N SER A 25 8.98 -19.80 -8.45
CA SER A 25 9.86 -19.41 -7.34
C SER A 25 9.11 -18.76 -6.17
N ILE A 26 7.78 -18.55 -6.28
CA ILE A 26 6.97 -17.83 -5.28
C ILE A 26 6.07 -18.81 -4.54
N ASP A 27 6.25 -18.88 -3.22
CA ASP A 27 5.39 -19.65 -2.31
C ASP A 27 4.39 -18.73 -1.57
N THR A 28 4.81 -17.49 -1.21
CA THR A 28 3.99 -16.50 -0.47
C THR A 28 3.87 -15.19 -1.25
N VAL A 29 2.68 -14.61 -1.26
CA VAL A 29 2.40 -13.29 -1.84
C VAL A 29 1.86 -12.36 -0.77
N LEU A 30 2.61 -11.30 -0.48
CA LEU A 30 2.22 -10.22 0.41
C LEU A 30 1.70 -9.06 -0.43
N LEU A 31 0.50 -8.60 -0.15
CA LEU A 31 -0.16 -7.53 -0.91
C LEU A 31 -0.53 -6.38 0.03
N ASP A 32 -0.08 -5.19 -0.32
CA ASP A 32 -0.63 -3.99 0.28
C ASP A 32 -2.05 -3.72 -0.21
N MET A 33 -2.80 -2.89 0.49
CA MET A 33 -4.17 -2.54 0.18
C MET A 33 -4.27 -1.24 -0.62
N ASP A 34 -3.86 -0.12 -0.02
CA ASP A 34 -4.14 1.23 -0.52
C ASP A 34 -3.08 1.71 -1.53
N GLY A 35 -3.50 2.00 -2.76
CA GLY A 35 -2.56 2.28 -3.86
C GLY A 35 -2.08 1.02 -4.57
N THR A 36 -2.36 -0.16 -4.02
CA THR A 36 -1.99 -1.47 -4.56
C THR A 36 -3.21 -2.24 -5.06
N LEU A 37 -4.07 -2.73 -4.20
CA LEU A 37 -5.31 -3.41 -4.57
C LEU A 37 -6.47 -2.45 -4.77
N LEU A 38 -6.52 -1.40 -3.94
CA LEU A 38 -7.48 -0.31 -4.03
C LEU A 38 -6.82 0.94 -4.60
N ASP A 39 -7.60 1.71 -5.36
CA ASP A 39 -7.15 3.01 -5.89
C ASP A 39 -6.89 3.99 -4.76
N LEU A 40 -5.69 4.56 -4.72
CA LEU A 40 -5.29 5.54 -3.71
C LEU A 40 -6.05 6.87 -3.81
N HIS A 41 -6.80 7.09 -4.90
CA HIS A 41 -7.56 8.32 -5.12
C HIS A 41 -8.49 8.65 -3.95
N PHE A 42 -9.20 7.64 -3.42
CA PHE A 42 -10.08 7.81 -2.26
C PHE A 42 -9.35 8.42 -1.06
N ASP A 43 -8.19 7.87 -0.68
CA ASP A 43 -7.43 8.36 0.47
C ASP A 43 -6.80 9.73 0.22
N ASN A 44 -6.27 9.96 -0.99
CA ASN A 44 -5.74 11.26 -1.38
C ASN A 44 -6.82 12.35 -1.38
N TYR A 45 -8.00 12.07 -1.94
CA TYR A 45 -9.13 12.99 -1.90
C TYR A 45 -9.56 13.28 -0.46
N PHE A 46 -9.73 12.22 0.35
CA PHE A 46 -10.15 12.32 1.74
C PHE A 46 -9.23 13.23 2.55
N TRP A 47 -7.92 12.94 2.55
CA TRP A 47 -6.97 13.67 3.40
C TRP A 47 -6.54 15.03 2.84
N MET A 48 -6.45 15.18 1.51
CA MET A 48 -5.89 16.39 0.90
C MET A 48 -6.95 17.41 0.45
N GLN A 49 -8.23 17.01 0.38
CA GLN A 49 -9.31 17.90 -0.05
C GLN A 49 -10.45 17.91 0.97
N HIS A 50 -11.07 16.76 1.24
CA HIS A 50 -12.29 16.72 2.05
C HIS A 50 -12.04 17.07 3.51
N ILE A 51 -11.04 16.52 4.18
CA ILE A 51 -10.74 16.86 5.58
C ILE A 51 -10.36 18.33 5.74
N PRO A 52 -9.56 18.99 4.89
CA PRO A 52 -9.34 20.43 4.94
C PRO A 52 -10.63 21.26 4.87
N GLU A 53 -11.57 20.89 4.00
CA GLU A 53 -12.87 21.59 3.87
C GLU A 53 -13.72 21.45 5.14
N VAL A 54 -13.84 20.24 5.67
CA VAL A 54 -14.58 19.96 6.91
C VAL A 54 -13.92 20.67 8.10
N TYR A 55 -12.60 20.62 8.20
CA TYR A 55 -11.85 21.27 9.27
C TYR A 55 -12.02 22.80 9.23
N ALA A 56 -11.93 23.41 8.05
CA ALA A 56 -12.18 24.84 7.87
C ALA A 56 -13.59 25.24 8.35
N SER A 57 -14.61 24.51 7.88
CA SER A 57 -16.00 24.76 8.26
C SER A 57 -16.26 24.60 9.75
N THR A 58 -15.69 23.55 10.37
CA THR A 58 -15.91 23.26 11.79
C THR A 58 -15.23 24.28 12.72
N HIS A 59 -14.04 24.75 12.31
CA HIS A 59 -13.23 25.65 13.16
C HIS A 59 -13.29 27.12 12.75
N GLY A 60 -14.13 27.48 11.76
CA GLY A 60 -14.29 28.86 11.30
C GLY A 60 -13.03 29.46 10.68
N LEU A 61 -12.27 28.63 9.94
CA LEU A 61 -11.03 29.01 9.26
C LEU A 61 -11.28 29.29 7.78
N SER A 62 -10.38 30.05 7.15
CA SER A 62 -10.33 30.09 5.69
C SER A 62 -9.81 28.74 5.13
N PRO A 63 -10.11 28.41 3.86
CA PRO A 63 -9.57 27.21 3.22
C PRO A 63 -8.03 27.17 3.22
N GLU A 64 -7.39 28.33 3.03
CA GLU A 64 -5.94 28.50 3.03
C GLU A 64 -5.33 28.20 4.41
N GLU A 65 -5.89 28.80 5.48
CA GLU A 65 -5.45 28.56 6.86
C GLU A 65 -5.62 27.09 7.27
N SER A 66 -6.73 26.47 6.87
CA SER A 66 -6.99 25.05 7.11
C SER A 66 -5.94 24.18 6.44
N SER A 67 -5.71 24.41 5.15
CA SER A 67 -4.74 23.64 4.36
C SER A 67 -3.32 23.75 4.91
N GLU A 68 -2.88 24.96 5.31
CA GLU A 68 -1.54 25.19 5.88
C GLU A 68 -1.35 24.46 7.20
N ARG A 69 -2.37 24.56 8.10
CA ARG A 69 -2.33 23.89 9.41
C ARG A 69 -2.27 22.37 9.27
N LEU A 70 -3.10 21.81 8.39
CA LEU A 70 -3.16 20.36 8.17
C LEU A 70 -1.92 19.83 7.45
N HIS A 71 -1.41 20.55 6.45
CA HIS A 71 -0.16 20.18 5.80
C HIS A 71 0.99 20.08 6.80
N THR A 72 1.12 21.07 7.69
CA THR A 72 2.12 21.06 8.76
C THR A 72 1.90 19.88 9.70
N ALA A 73 0.66 19.63 10.12
CA ALA A 73 0.35 18.51 11.01
C ALA A 73 0.68 17.15 10.38
N PHE A 74 0.29 16.93 9.12
CA PHE A 74 0.52 15.68 8.42
C PHE A 74 2.01 15.39 8.15
N SER A 75 2.83 16.43 7.97
CA SER A 75 4.26 16.25 7.69
C SER A 75 5.07 15.78 8.90
N ILE A 76 4.62 16.05 10.13
CA ILE A 76 5.37 15.75 11.36
C ILE A 76 5.37 14.24 11.65
N ASP A 77 4.22 13.59 11.47
CA ASP A 77 4.03 12.20 11.91
C ASP A 77 4.14 11.19 10.75
N GLN A 78 4.52 11.65 9.55
CA GLN A 78 4.56 10.80 8.34
C GLN A 78 5.44 9.56 8.53
N GLY A 79 4.85 8.38 8.29
CA GLY A 79 5.52 7.09 8.41
C GLY A 79 5.49 6.48 9.81
N SER A 80 4.84 7.13 10.78
CA SER A 80 4.56 6.55 12.11
C SER A 80 3.20 5.82 12.11
N LEU A 81 2.95 4.98 13.14
CA LEU A 81 1.63 4.36 13.31
C LEU A 81 0.53 5.39 13.56
N GLU A 82 0.85 6.45 14.29
CA GLU A 82 -0.06 7.55 14.56
C GLU A 82 -0.56 8.18 13.26
N TRP A 83 0.33 8.33 12.27
CA TRP A 83 -0.03 8.90 10.97
C TRP A 83 -1.15 8.11 10.25
N TYR A 84 -1.18 6.81 10.42
CA TYR A 84 -2.21 5.94 9.84
C TYR A 84 -3.46 5.81 10.73
N SER A 85 -3.42 6.29 12.00
CA SER A 85 -4.49 6.09 12.98
C SER A 85 -5.64 7.09 12.83
N LEU A 86 -6.85 6.59 12.53
CA LEU A 86 -8.05 7.44 12.50
C LEU A 86 -8.41 8.01 13.89
N ASP A 87 -8.09 7.27 14.96
CA ASP A 87 -8.37 7.72 16.33
C ASP A 87 -7.46 8.88 16.72
N TYR A 88 -6.17 8.78 16.40
CA TYR A 88 -5.20 9.85 16.59
C TYR A 88 -5.64 11.15 15.87
N TRP A 89 -6.02 11.04 14.60
CA TRP A 89 -6.47 12.21 13.84
C TRP A 89 -7.82 12.74 14.32
N SER A 90 -8.73 11.87 14.81
CA SER A 90 -9.99 12.32 15.39
C SER A 90 -9.77 13.18 16.62
N GLU A 91 -8.89 12.75 17.52
CA GLU A 91 -8.55 13.52 18.73
C GLU A 91 -7.83 14.83 18.36
N ARG A 92 -6.83 14.77 17.48
CA ARG A 92 -6.01 15.92 17.12
C ARG A 92 -6.78 17.00 16.36
N LEU A 93 -7.70 16.60 15.48
CA LEU A 93 -8.49 17.53 14.66
C LEU A 93 -9.84 17.89 15.28
N GLN A 94 -10.25 17.23 16.37
CA GLN A 94 -11.56 17.38 17.01
C GLN A 94 -12.69 17.11 15.99
N LEU A 95 -12.54 16.05 15.17
CA LEU A 95 -13.49 15.61 14.16
C LEU A 95 -13.75 14.11 14.33
N ASP A 96 -14.95 13.65 13.99
CA ASP A 96 -15.23 12.21 13.88
C ASP A 96 -14.74 11.69 12.52
N ILE A 97 -13.41 11.48 12.40
CA ILE A 97 -12.77 11.04 11.16
C ILE A 97 -13.37 9.73 10.63
N PRO A 98 -13.63 8.70 11.45
CA PRO A 98 -14.28 7.47 10.98
C PRO A 98 -15.68 7.71 10.39
N ALA A 99 -16.51 8.58 11.00
CA ALA A 99 -17.83 8.89 10.47
C ALA A 99 -17.74 9.62 9.12
N ILE A 100 -16.90 10.65 9.02
CA ILE A 100 -16.67 11.42 7.79
C ILE A 100 -16.16 10.48 6.68
N LYS A 101 -15.19 9.60 7.01
CA LYS A 101 -14.64 8.65 6.02
C LYS A 101 -15.68 7.66 5.52
N ARG A 102 -16.59 7.22 6.39
CA ARG A 102 -17.68 6.30 6.02
C ARG A 102 -18.67 6.93 5.03
N GLU A 103 -18.93 8.23 5.10
CA GLU A 103 -19.81 8.94 4.17
C GLU A 103 -19.27 8.86 2.73
N LEU A 104 -17.96 8.89 2.57
CA LEU A 104 -17.29 8.87 1.28
C LEU A 104 -16.90 7.45 0.78
N ARG A 105 -17.28 6.38 1.48
CA ARG A 105 -16.89 5.01 1.13
C ARG A 105 -17.26 4.60 -0.30
N HIS A 106 -18.25 5.26 -0.90
CA HIS A 106 -18.66 5.04 -2.28
C HIS A 106 -17.58 5.41 -3.32
N MET A 107 -16.52 6.12 -2.92
CA MET A 107 -15.37 6.45 -3.75
C MET A 107 -14.28 5.36 -3.73
N VAL A 108 -14.40 4.37 -2.84
CA VAL A 108 -13.46 3.24 -2.79
C VAL A 108 -13.62 2.41 -4.06
N ASN A 109 -12.53 2.22 -4.80
CA ASN A 109 -12.51 1.45 -6.03
C ASN A 109 -11.41 0.40 -6.01
N VAL A 110 -11.72 -0.81 -6.47
CA VAL A 110 -10.73 -1.86 -6.73
C VAL A 110 -10.00 -1.51 -8.02
N ARG A 111 -8.70 -1.69 -8.04
CA ARG A 111 -7.89 -1.44 -9.23
C ARG A 111 -8.20 -2.45 -10.34
N PRO A 112 -7.97 -2.06 -11.61
CA PRO A 112 -8.18 -2.96 -12.74
C PRO A 112 -7.42 -4.28 -12.57
N HIS A 113 -8.08 -5.39 -12.89
CA HIS A 113 -7.57 -6.75 -12.82
C HIS A 113 -7.19 -7.27 -11.42
N ALA A 114 -7.36 -6.49 -10.34
CA ALA A 114 -6.98 -6.93 -9.00
C ALA A 114 -7.83 -8.12 -8.51
N VAL A 115 -9.14 -8.11 -8.74
CA VAL A 115 -10.01 -9.24 -8.35
C VAL A 115 -9.67 -10.50 -9.13
N GLU A 116 -9.41 -10.39 -10.45
CA GLU A 116 -8.99 -11.54 -11.26
C GLU A 116 -7.65 -12.11 -10.76
N PHE A 117 -6.69 -11.22 -10.45
CA PHE A 117 -5.40 -11.60 -9.90
C PHE A 117 -5.54 -12.33 -8.55
N LEU A 118 -6.33 -11.79 -7.62
CA LEU A 118 -6.63 -12.42 -6.33
C LEU A 118 -7.30 -13.79 -6.51
N SER A 119 -8.27 -13.89 -7.43
CA SER A 119 -8.93 -15.16 -7.74
C SER A 119 -7.95 -16.23 -8.23
N ARG A 120 -7.02 -15.87 -9.13
CA ARG A 120 -5.99 -16.80 -9.61
C ARG A 120 -4.97 -17.17 -8.53
N LEU A 121 -4.59 -16.24 -7.67
CA LEU A 121 -3.74 -16.52 -6.53
C LEU A 121 -4.42 -17.48 -5.56
N HIS A 122 -5.67 -17.21 -5.20
CA HIS A 122 -6.47 -18.07 -4.30
C HIS A 122 -6.66 -19.50 -4.86
N ALA A 123 -6.82 -19.64 -6.18
CA ALA A 123 -6.89 -20.94 -6.84
C ALA A 123 -5.53 -21.66 -6.92
N SER A 124 -4.43 -20.97 -6.59
CA SER A 124 -3.08 -21.53 -6.57
C SER A 124 -2.76 -22.12 -5.19
N HIS A 125 -1.61 -22.78 -5.06
CA HIS A 125 -1.12 -23.31 -3.77
C HIS A 125 -0.33 -22.26 -2.98
N ARG A 126 -0.36 -20.99 -3.38
CA ARG A 126 0.38 -19.92 -2.74
C ARG A 126 -0.39 -19.39 -1.55
N ASP A 127 0.37 -19.04 -0.54
CA ASP A 127 -0.15 -18.34 0.63
C ASP A 127 -0.28 -16.85 0.33
N VAL A 128 -1.49 -16.29 0.48
CA VAL A 128 -1.82 -14.93 0.08
C VAL A 128 -2.19 -14.11 1.32
N VAL A 129 -1.38 -13.11 1.64
CA VAL A 129 -1.56 -12.30 2.85
C VAL A 129 -1.70 -10.82 2.49
N MET A 130 -2.76 -10.19 2.96
CA MET A 130 -2.85 -8.73 2.95
C MET A 130 -2.04 -8.15 4.10
N VAL A 131 -1.16 -7.19 3.81
CA VAL A 131 -0.36 -6.46 4.81
C VAL A 131 -0.56 -4.95 4.59
N THR A 132 -1.21 -4.27 5.54
CA THR A 132 -1.55 -2.85 5.36
C THR A 132 -1.14 -1.99 6.56
N ASN A 133 -0.68 -0.76 6.28
CA ASN A 133 -0.51 0.27 7.29
C ASN A 133 -1.83 0.96 7.68
N ALA A 134 -2.89 0.77 6.89
CA ALA A 134 -4.19 1.35 7.20
C ALA A 134 -4.68 0.90 8.60
N HIS A 135 -5.22 1.85 9.37
CA HIS A 135 -5.84 1.54 10.65
C HIS A 135 -7.00 0.54 10.49
N ARG A 136 -7.24 -0.32 11.50
CA ARG A 136 -8.33 -1.33 11.47
C ARG A 136 -9.67 -0.71 11.06
N LYS A 137 -10.03 0.45 11.59
CA LYS A 137 -11.26 1.16 11.23
C LYS A 137 -11.30 1.60 9.76
N THR A 138 -10.15 1.93 9.15
CA THR A 138 -10.07 2.24 7.72
C THR A 138 -10.34 0.99 6.90
N LEU A 139 -9.70 -0.11 7.24
CA LEU A 139 -9.92 -1.40 6.61
C LEU A 139 -11.40 -1.79 6.68
N ASP A 140 -12.00 -1.76 7.86
CA ASP A 140 -13.40 -2.12 8.07
C ASP A 140 -14.34 -1.25 7.22
N ILE A 141 -14.15 0.09 7.19
CA ILE A 141 -14.96 1.00 6.37
C ILE A 141 -14.87 0.65 4.88
N LYS A 142 -13.70 0.28 4.38
CA LYS A 142 -13.50 -0.09 2.97
C LYS A 142 -14.10 -1.46 2.67
N MET A 143 -13.90 -2.44 3.53
CA MET A 143 -14.41 -3.80 3.36
C MET A 143 -15.92 -3.90 3.55
N ASP A 144 -16.55 -3.02 4.34
CA ASP A 144 -18.00 -2.87 4.40
C ASP A 144 -18.63 -2.46 3.05
N TYR A 145 -17.85 -1.85 2.16
CA TYR A 145 -18.29 -1.41 0.84
C TYR A 145 -17.82 -2.33 -0.29
N ILE A 146 -16.55 -2.73 -0.25
CA ILE A 146 -15.95 -3.65 -1.25
C ILE A 146 -15.19 -4.73 -0.49
N ASP A 147 -15.84 -5.86 -0.23
CA ASP A 147 -15.19 -6.96 0.49
C ASP A 147 -14.34 -7.80 -0.45
N ILE A 148 -13.03 -7.69 -0.27
CA ILE A 148 -12.03 -8.54 -0.94
C ILE A 148 -11.31 -9.45 0.06
N THR A 149 -11.70 -9.47 1.33
CA THR A 149 -10.98 -10.22 2.38
C THR A 149 -11.04 -11.72 2.19
N GLY A 150 -12.09 -12.24 1.56
CA GLY A 150 -12.25 -13.67 1.29
C GLY A 150 -11.19 -14.29 0.35
N TRP A 151 -10.36 -13.47 -0.30
CA TRP A 151 -9.28 -13.94 -1.17
C TRP A 151 -7.94 -14.19 -0.44
N PHE A 152 -7.86 -13.85 0.86
CA PHE A 152 -6.62 -13.92 1.62
C PHE A 152 -6.66 -15.02 2.68
N ASP A 153 -5.54 -15.71 2.85
CA ASP A 153 -5.34 -16.63 3.97
C ASP A 153 -5.22 -15.86 5.28
N ARG A 154 -4.73 -14.61 5.20
CA ARG A 154 -4.64 -13.72 6.35
C ARG A 154 -4.69 -12.24 5.94
N VAL A 155 -5.26 -11.42 6.82
CA VAL A 155 -5.22 -9.95 6.75
C VAL A 155 -4.50 -9.43 7.98
N VAL A 156 -3.42 -8.67 7.79
CA VAL A 156 -2.57 -8.12 8.85
C VAL A 156 -2.55 -6.60 8.78
N VAL A 157 -2.93 -5.97 9.87
CA VAL A 157 -2.88 -4.52 10.05
C VAL A 157 -1.64 -4.17 10.89
N SER A 158 -0.84 -3.23 10.44
CA SER A 158 0.43 -2.85 11.09
C SER A 158 0.29 -2.45 12.56
N HIS A 159 -0.84 -1.84 12.94
CA HIS A 159 -1.16 -1.50 14.32
C HIS A 159 -1.27 -2.71 15.24
N GLU A 160 -1.66 -3.87 14.71
CA GLU A 160 -1.74 -5.13 15.49
C GLU A 160 -0.34 -5.68 15.81
N LEU A 161 0.67 -5.27 15.02
CA LEU A 161 2.07 -5.62 15.23
C LEU A 161 2.87 -4.50 15.92
N ASN A 162 2.23 -3.38 16.26
CA ASN A 162 2.85 -2.20 16.88
C ASN A 162 4.05 -1.64 16.11
N ALA A 163 4.09 -1.80 14.80
CA ALA A 163 5.15 -1.30 13.94
C ALA A 163 4.62 -1.04 12.52
N PRO A 164 4.96 0.08 11.87
CA PRO A 164 4.63 0.32 10.48
C PRO A 164 5.50 -0.54 9.56
N LYS A 165 5.05 -0.81 8.34
CA LYS A 165 5.78 -1.64 7.34
C LYS A 165 7.16 -1.10 6.99
N GLU A 166 7.40 0.19 7.18
CA GLU A 166 8.70 0.85 7.02
C GLU A 166 9.74 0.43 8.06
N ALA A 167 9.31 -0.18 9.17
CA ALA A 167 10.19 -0.59 10.26
C ALA A 167 10.49 -2.09 10.22
N GLN A 168 11.75 -2.48 10.47
CA GLN A 168 12.17 -3.89 10.53
C GLN A 168 11.38 -4.71 11.56
N ALA A 169 10.94 -4.07 12.65
CA ALA A 169 10.11 -4.70 13.67
C ALA A 169 8.79 -5.27 13.11
N PHE A 170 8.20 -4.63 12.09
CA PHE A 170 7.01 -5.14 11.41
C PHE A 170 7.27 -6.51 10.80
N TRP A 171 8.32 -6.65 9.99
CA TRP A 171 8.66 -7.88 9.29
C TRP A 171 9.01 -9.02 10.23
N HIS A 172 9.75 -8.72 11.31
CA HIS A 172 10.02 -9.72 12.37
C HIS A 172 8.76 -10.19 13.07
N SER A 173 7.84 -9.28 13.38
CA SER A 173 6.56 -9.61 14.02
C SER A 173 5.64 -10.36 13.06
N LEU A 174 5.60 -9.97 11.78
CA LEU A 174 4.86 -10.68 10.72
C LEU A 174 5.37 -12.11 10.59
N GLN A 175 6.69 -12.31 10.54
CA GLN A 175 7.31 -13.63 10.45
C GLN A 175 6.94 -14.54 11.63
N GLN A 176 6.79 -13.99 12.84
CA GLN A 176 6.36 -14.74 14.02
C GLN A 176 4.87 -15.09 13.97
N LEU A 177 4.03 -14.15 13.50
CA LEU A 177 2.58 -14.31 13.39
C LEU A 177 2.18 -15.25 12.24
N HIS A 178 2.91 -15.18 11.14
CA HIS A 178 2.65 -15.87 9.88
C HIS A 178 3.99 -16.20 9.19
N PRO A 179 4.58 -17.38 9.49
CA PRO A 179 5.90 -17.74 8.94
C PRO A 179 5.88 -17.88 7.42
N PHE A 180 6.87 -17.28 6.76
CA PHE A 180 7.10 -17.37 5.31
C PHE A 180 8.59 -17.45 4.98
N ALA A 181 8.95 -17.88 3.78
CA ALA A 181 10.33 -17.89 3.29
C ALA A 181 10.61 -16.59 2.53
N PRO A 182 11.39 -15.64 3.08
CA PRO A 182 11.60 -14.32 2.43
C PRO A 182 12.13 -14.44 1.00
N GLU A 183 13.02 -15.42 0.74
CA GLU A 183 13.60 -15.67 -0.58
C GLU A 183 12.60 -16.23 -1.63
N LYS A 184 11.42 -16.68 -1.18
CA LYS A 184 10.32 -17.16 -2.00
C LYS A 184 9.05 -16.32 -1.87
N THR A 185 9.20 -15.11 -1.37
CA THR A 185 8.09 -14.18 -1.13
C THR A 185 8.10 -13.05 -2.14
N LEU A 186 6.93 -12.78 -2.71
CA LEU A 186 6.64 -11.59 -3.50
C LEU A 186 5.89 -10.59 -2.62
N LEU A 187 6.40 -9.36 -2.51
CA LEU A 187 5.66 -8.22 -1.97
C LEU A 187 5.31 -7.25 -3.10
N ILE A 188 4.05 -6.83 -3.14
CA ILE A 188 3.58 -5.76 -4.02
C ILE A 188 3.06 -4.62 -3.14
N ASP A 189 3.67 -3.44 -3.26
CA ASP A 189 3.38 -2.26 -2.45
C ASP A 189 3.64 -0.98 -3.26
N ASP A 190 2.80 0.03 -3.15
CA ASP A 190 3.00 1.29 -3.86
C ASP A 190 4.02 2.22 -3.20
N THR A 191 4.39 1.95 -1.96
CA THR A 191 5.28 2.76 -1.14
C THR A 191 6.73 2.25 -1.18
N GLU A 192 7.62 2.99 -1.85
CA GLU A 192 9.02 2.58 -2.03
C GLU A 192 9.77 2.37 -0.71
N ARG A 193 9.49 3.18 0.33
CA ARG A 193 10.08 3.01 1.67
C ARG A 193 9.71 1.66 2.30
N VAL A 194 8.50 1.18 2.06
CA VAL A 194 8.07 -0.16 2.50
C VAL A 194 8.85 -1.22 1.76
N LEU A 195 8.99 -1.08 0.44
CA LEU A 195 9.77 -2.02 -0.39
C LEU A 195 11.26 -2.02 0.00
N GLU A 196 11.84 -0.87 0.34
CA GLU A 196 13.22 -0.78 0.86
C GLU A 196 13.36 -1.53 2.19
N SER A 197 12.43 -1.33 3.12
CA SER A 197 12.40 -2.05 4.40
C SER A 197 12.25 -3.56 4.21
N ALA A 198 11.38 -3.98 3.29
CA ALA A 198 11.18 -5.40 2.95
C ALA A 198 12.43 -6.03 2.32
N ARG A 199 13.12 -5.28 1.44
CA ARG A 199 14.40 -5.70 0.85
C ARG A 199 15.48 -5.89 1.91
N GLU A 200 15.58 -4.96 2.85
CA GLU A 200 16.52 -5.04 3.97
C GLU A 200 16.22 -6.27 4.85
N TYR A 201 14.95 -6.61 5.04
CA TYR A 201 14.53 -7.82 5.74
C TYR A 201 14.89 -9.11 5.00
N GLY A 202 15.03 -9.07 3.69
CA GLY A 202 15.41 -10.21 2.85
C GLY A 202 14.32 -10.73 1.91
N ILE A 203 13.19 -10.03 1.76
CA ILE A 203 12.17 -10.38 0.76
C ILE A 203 12.75 -10.20 -0.65
N ALA A 204 12.76 -11.29 -1.42
CA ALA A 204 13.52 -11.34 -2.66
C ALA A 204 12.79 -10.72 -3.87
N HIS A 205 11.46 -10.81 -3.91
CA HIS A 205 10.69 -10.35 -5.06
C HIS A 205 9.84 -9.14 -4.65
N LEU A 206 10.12 -8.00 -5.26
CA LEU A 206 9.52 -6.71 -4.89
C LEU A 206 9.00 -6.01 -6.15
N LEU A 207 7.74 -5.61 -6.12
CA LEU A 207 7.10 -4.85 -7.20
C LEU A 207 6.41 -3.60 -6.64
N THR A 208 6.44 -2.53 -7.42
CA THR A 208 5.64 -1.33 -7.14
C THR A 208 4.54 -1.11 -8.16
N LEU A 209 3.59 -0.22 -7.82
CA LEU A 209 2.56 0.26 -8.73
C LEU A 209 3.02 1.56 -9.40
N LEU A 210 2.96 1.62 -10.73
CA LEU A 210 3.37 2.81 -11.48
C LEU A 210 2.33 3.95 -11.43
N GLN A 211 1.08 3.65 -11.08
CA GLN A 211 0.02 4.64 -10.93
C GLN A 211 -0.91 4.27 -9.77
N PRO A 212 -0.47 4.43 -8.50
CA PRO A 212 -1.30 4.11 -7.33
C PRO A 212 -2.63 4.86 -7.27
N ASP A 213 -2.62 6.14 -7.62
CA ASP A 213 -3.79 7.01 -7.75
C ASP A 213 -4.13 7.19 -9.22
N SER A 214 -5.29 6.72 -9.66
CA SER A 214 -5.74 6.75 -11.04
C SER A 214 -5.91 8.16 -11.61
N GLN A 215 -6.06 9.18 -10.75
CA GLN A 215 -6.21 10.58 -11.14
C GLN A 215 -4.87 11.34 -11.21
N ARG A 216 -3.77 10.70 -10.83
CA ARG A 216 -2.43 11.29 -10.89
C ARG A 216 -1.63 10.75 -12.08
N GLN A 217 -0.55 11.44 -12.40
CA GLN A 217 0.36 10.99 -13.45
C GLN A 217 1.08 9.71 -13.04
N LYS A 218 1.40 8.89 -14.04
CA LYS A 218 2.19 7.67 -13.86
C LYS A 218 3.60 8.03 -13.42
N ARG A 219 4.14 7.23 -12.51
CA ARG A 219 5.56 7.28 -12.12
C ARG A 219 6.40 6.74 -13.28
N ILE A 220 7.47 7.44 -13.63
CA ILE A 220 8.41 7.04 -14.69
C ILE A 220 9.74 6.57 -14.13
N ASP A 221 10.12 7.08 -12.94
CA ASP A 221 11.35 6.74 -12.25
C ASP A 221 10.98 6.07 -10.91
N THR A 222 11.11 4.75 -10.85
CA THR A 222 10.85 3.95 -9.64
C THR A 222 12.10 3.17 -9.26
N LEU A 223 12.35 3.03 -7.96
CA LEU A 223 13.50 2.27 -7.42
C LEU A 223 13.32 0.75 -7.59
N PHE A 224 12.10 0.31 -7.79
CA PHE A 224 11.74 -1.09 -7.94
C PHE A 224 11.03 -1.34 -9.28
N PRO A 225 11.08 -2.57 -9.81
CA PRO A 225 10.27 -2.93 -10.96
C PRO A 225 8.79 -2.64 -10.69
N GLY A 226 8.11 -2.02 -11.63
CA GLY A 226 6.73 -1.58 -11.46
C GLY A 226 5.80 -2.15 -12.50
N ILE A 227 4.53 -2.30 -12.10
CA ILE A 227 3.42 -2.68 -12.98
C ILE A 227 2.37 -1.56 -13.01
N HIS A 228 1.65 -1.46 -14.12
CA HIS A 228 0.46 -0.59 -14.20
C HIS A 228 -0.76 -1.30 -13.66
N HIS A 229 -0.95 -2.55 -14.11
CA HIS A 229 -2.08 -3.38 -13.75
C HIS A 229 -1.63 -4.81 -13.49
N PHE A 230 -2.44 -5.55 -12.75
CA PHE A 230 -2.15 -6.92 -12.35
C PHE A 230 -2.15 -7.94 -13.50
N ASP A 231 -2.78 -7.62 -14.66
CA ASP A 231 -2.73 -8.46 -15.85
C ASP A 231 -1.31 -8.65 -16.42
N GLU A 232 -0.39 -7.74 -16.13
CA GLU A 232 1.02 -7.86 -16.51
C GLU A 232 1.78 -9.00 -15.80
N ILE A 233 1.22 -9.47 -14.67
CA ILE A 233 1.86 -10.47 -13.80
C ILE A 233 0.92 -11.63 -13.41
N MET A 234 -0.16 -11.86 -14.15
CA MET A 234 -1.12 -12.93 -13.83
C MET A 234 -0.42 -14.29 -13.65
N PRO A 235 -0.71 -15.01 -12.55
CA PRO A 235 -0.32 -16.42 -12.44
C PRO A 235 -0.95 -17.24 -13.57
N GLU A 236 -0.26 -18.31 -14.00
CA GLU A 236 -0.87 -19.25 -14.93
C GLU A 236 -2.07 -19.94 -14.32
N GLU A 237 -3.09 -20.19 -15.15
CA GLU A 237 -4.20 -21.05 -14.73
C GLU A 237 -3.64 -22.44 -14.48
N GLN A 238 -3.91 -22.99 -13.32
CA GLN A 238 -3.60 -24.39 -13.06
C GLN A 238 -4.63 -25.25 -13.81
N PRO A 239 -4.16 -26.30 -14.50
CA PRO A 239 -5.03 -27.17 -15.27
C PRO A 239 -6.03 -27.95 -14.44
#